data_c660fa4a9fd2c37cc51b3bb026d8d92c
#
_entry.id   c660fa4a9fd2c37cc51b3bb026d8d92c
#
_cell.length_a   1.000
_cell.length_b   1.000
_cell.length_c   1.000
_cell.angle_alpha   90.00
_cell.angle_beta   90.00
_cell.angle_gamma   90.00
#
_symmetry.space_group_name_H-M   'P 1'
#
loop_
_entity.id
_entity.type
_entity.pdbx_description
1 polymer ?
#
loop_
_entity_poly.entity_id
_entity_poly.type
_entity_poly.pdbx_seq_one_letter_code
_entity_poly.pdbx_strand_id
1 'polypeptide(L)'
;MYVFARTNNPRLTFHLDMTAEEKAIMAAHVAYWSEKAERGIAVVFGPVLDPKGVYGIGVYRVDDLAHMRRLLADDPARGLLEHEIFEMPRAVVGGSAA
;
A
#
# COMPACT_ATOMS: atom_id res chain seq x y z
N MET A 1 6.83 4.91 -14.29
CA MET A 1 7.42 5.42 -13.03
C MET A 1 7.09 4.46 -11.89
N TYR A 2 8.08 4.19 -11.05
CA TYR A 2 7.84 3.40 -9.83
C TYR A 2 7.79 4.32 -8.62
N VAL A 3 6.89 3.99 -7.69
CA VAL A 3 6.69 4.74 -6.46
C VAL A 3 6.70 3.76 -5.30
N PHE A 4 7.46 4.07 -4.25
CA PHE A 4 7.41 3.38 -2.98
C PHE A 4 6.44 4.09 -2.05
N ALA A 5 5.57 3.34 -1.39
CA ALA A 5 4.69 3.88 -0.37
C ALA A 5 4.93 3.17 0.96
N ARG A 6 5.07 3.95 2.01
CA ARG A 6 5.01 3.47 3.39
C ARG A 6 3.62 3.81 3.93
N THR A 7 2.97 2.82 4.52
CA THR A 7 1.62 2.97 5.06
C THR A 7 1.68 2.83 6.57
N ASN A 8 1.29 3.90 7.27
CA ASN A 8 1.31 3.94 8.72
C ASN A 8 -0.06 3.62 9.28
N ASN A 9 -0.09 2.74 10.28
CA ASN A 9 -1.30 2.35 10.99
C ASN A 9 -1.74 3.46 11.96
N PRO A 10 -3.02 3.51 12.34
CA PRO A 10 -3.52 4.57 13.23
C PRO A 10 -3.00 4.47 14.66
N ARG A 11 -2.52 3.30 15.07
CA ARG A 11 -1.94 3.06 16.39
C ARG A 11 -1.00 1.85 16.35
N LEU A 12 -0.07 1.77 17.29
CA LEU A 12 0.96 0.72 17.31
C LEU A 12 0.40 -0.70 17.44
N THR A 13 -0.74 -0.85 18.11
CA THR A 13 -1.38 -2.15 18.37
C THR A 13 -2.42 -2.54 17.31
N PHE A 14 -2.59 -1.71 16.29
CA PHE A 14 -3.67 -1.87 15.29
C PHE A 14 -3.77 -3.30 14.73
N HIS A 15 -2.65 -3.92 14.40
CA HIS A 15 -2.61 -5.28 13.85
C HIS A 15 -3.09 -6.34 14.83
N LEU A 16 -3.18 -6.02 16.13
CA LEU A 16 -3.61 -6.93 17.19
C LEU A 16 -5.06 -6.68 17.65
N ASP A 17 -5.51 -5.43 17.54
CA ASP A 17 -6.74 -5.00 18.20
C ASP A 17 -7.72 -4.25 17.29
N MET A 18 -7.69 -4.52 15.99
CA MET A 18 -8.64 -3.92 15.06
C MET A 18 -10.08 -4.16 15.53
N THR A 19 -10.90 -3.11 15.50
CA THR A 19 -12.34 -3.24 15.68
C THR A 19 -12.97 -3.99 14.50
N ALA A 20 -14.20 -4.45 14.64
CA ALA A 20 -14.92 -5.10 13.54
C ALA A 20 -15.03 -4.18 12.31
N GLU A 21 -15.28 -2.88 12.54
CA GLU A 21 -15.34 -1.88 11.47
C GLU A 21 -13.97 -1.74 10.77
N GLU A 22 -12.90 -1.64 11.55
CA GLU A 22 -11.54 -1.53 10.99
C GLU A 22 -11.16 -2.78 10.19
N LYS A 23 -11.53 -3.97 10.65
CA LYS A 23 -11.30 -5.21 9.90
C LYS A 23 -12.02 -5.19 8.55
N ALA A 24 -13.24 -4.68 8.50
CA ALA A 24 -14.00 -4.57 7.26
C ALA A 24 -13.35 -3.57 6.30
N ILE A 25 -12.87 -2.43 6.80
CA ILE A 25 -12.14 -1.44 6.01
C ILE A 25 -10.85 -2.04 5.46
N MET A 26 -10.10 -2.76 6.28
CA MET A 26 -8.85 -3.39 5.84
C MET A 26 -9.08 -4.49 4.82
N ALA A 27 -10.17 -5.26 4.93
CA ALA A 27 -10.53 -6.25 3.92
C ALA A 27 -10.82 -5.58 2.57
N ALA A 28 -11.55 -4.48 2.57
CA ALA A 28 -11.81 -3.69 1.36
C ALA A 28 -10.53 -3.09 0.78
N HIS A 29 -9.63 -2.61 1.64
CA HIS A 29 -8.30 -2.10 1.27
C HIS A 29 -7.47 -3.18 0.55
N VAL A 30 -7.41 -4.38 1.11
CA VAL A 30 -6.68 -5.49 0.48
C VAL A 30 -7.28 -5.88 -0.87
N ALA A 31 -8.62 -5.94 -0.96
CA ALA A 31 -9.30 -6.22 -2.23
C ALA A 31 -9.00 -5.16 -3.29
N TYR A 32 -9.00 -3.89 -2.90
CA TYR A 32 -8.69 -2.77 -3.80
C TYR A 32 -7.28 -2.91 -4.39
N TRP A 33 -6.28 -3.11 -3.55
CA TRP A 33 -4.89 -3.23 -4.02
C TRP A 33 -4.60 -4.57 -4.71
N SER A 34 -5.31 -5.64 -4.36
CA SER A 34 -5.21 -6.92 -5.06
C SER A 34 -5.67 -6.79 -6.51
N GLU A 35 -6.72 -6.02 -6.77
CA GLU A 35 -7.15 -5.71 -8.14
C GLU A 35 -6.07 -4.93 -8.89
N LYS A 36 -5.41 -3.98 -8.24
CA LYS A 36 -4.29 -3.24 -8.83
C LYS A 36 -3.08 -4.16 -9.10
N ALA A 37 -2.86 -5.15 -8.25
CA ALA A 37 -1.80 -6.14 -8.45
C ALA A 37 -2.09 -7.01 -9.70
N GLU A 38 -3.34 -7.42 -9.89
CA GLU A 38 -3.75 -8.17 -11.09
C GLU A 38 -3.50 -7.37 -12.37
N ARG A 39 -3.64 -6.06 -12.31
CA ARG A 39 -3.39 -5.15 -13.44
C ARG A 39 -1.92 -4.77 -13.60
N GLY A 40 -1.03 -5.25 -12.74
CA GLY A 40 0.39 -4.92 -12.77
C GLY A 40 0.72 -3.52 -12.26
N ILE A 41 -0.23 -2.81 -11.68
CA ILE A 41 -0.01 -1.48 -11.07
C ILE A 41 0.67 -1.65 -9.72
N ALA A 42 0.15 -2.49 -8.85
CA ALA A 42 0.84 -2.84 -7.61
C ALA A 42 1.84 -3.97 -7.90
N VAL A 43 3.13 -3.68 -7.75
CA VAL A 43 4.19 -4.67 -7.94
C VAL A 43 4.27 -5.59 -6.74
N VAL A 44 4.17 -5.01 -5.56
CA VAL A 44 4.12 -5.71 -4.28
C VAL A 44 3.47 -4.79 -3.26
N PHE A 45 2.72 -5.36 -2.33
CA PHE A 45 2.23 -4.64 -1.16
C PHE A 45 2.00 -5.63 -0.02
N GLY A 46 2.12 -5.15 1.20
CA GLY A 46 1.87 -5.99 2.36
C GLY A 46 2.41 -5.41 3.65
N PRO A 47 2.15 -6.09 4.77
CA PRO A 47 2.64 -5.66 6.06
C PRO A 47 4.12 -5.99 6.25
N VAL A 48 4.79 -5.17 7.03
CA VAL A 48 6.17 -5.39 7.50
C VAL A 48 6.12 -5.58 9.00
N LEU A 49 6.63 -6.71 9.47
CA LEU A 49 6.64 -7.06 10.90
C LEU A 49 7.90 -6.54 11.56
N ASP A 50 8.01 -5.22 11.65
CA ASP A 50 9.11 -4.56 12.37
C ASP A 50 8.87 -4.71 13.87
N PRO A 51 9.84 -5.21 14.65
CA PRO A 51 9.70 -5.29 16.11
C PRO A 51 9.39 -3.94 16.77
N LYS A 52 9.74 -2.83 16.15
CA LYS A 52 9.47 -1.48 16.65
C LYS A 52 8.05 -1.01 16.33
N GLY A 53 7.32 -1.70 15.49
CA GLY A 53 5.96 -1.36 15.10
C GLY A 53 5.66 -1.82 13.68
N VAL A 54 4.53 -2.47 13.51
CA VAL A 54 4.07 -2.98 12.21
C VAL A 54 3.62 -1.82 11.34
N TYR A 55 4.04 -1.82 10.08
CA TYR A 55 3.58 -0.88 9.07
C TYR A 55 3.38 -1.62 7.74
N GLY A 56 2.79 -0.95 6.76
CA GLY A 56 2.66 -1.49 5.42
C GLY A 56 3.65 -0.87 4.45
N ILE A 57 3.98 -1.61 3.38
CA ILE A 57 4.69 -1.05 2.23
C ILE A 57 3.97 -1.43 0.94
N GLY A 58 4.23 -0.66 -0.09
CA GLY A 58 3.89 -1.03 -1.44
C GLY A 58 4.85 -0.43 -2.43
N VAL A 59 4.99 -1.09 -3.57
CA VAL A 59 5.70 -0.55 -4.73
C VAL A 59 4.73 -0.58 -5.89
N TYR A 60 4.59 0.55 -6.58
CA TYR A 60 3.58 0.74 -7.61
C TYR A 60 4.20 1.25 -8.90
N ARG A 61 3.68 0.75 -10.02
CA ARG A 61 4.04 1.23 -11.35
C ARG A 61 2.90 2.12 -11.85
N VAL A 62 3.18 3.41 -11.94
CA VAL A 62 2.19 4.44 -12.28
C VAL A 62 2.71 5.34 -13.39
N ASP A 63 1.82 6.13 -13.99
CA ASP A 63 2.19 7.05 -15.05
C ASP A 63 2.99 8.25 -14.49
N ASP A 64 2.55 8.76 -13.34
CA ASP A 64 3.14 9.90 -12.66
C ASP A 64 2.65 9.97 -11.20
N LEU A 65 3.11 10.96 -10.44
CA LEU A 65 2.69 11.12 -9.05
C LEU A 65 1.19 11.46 -8.92
N ALA A 66 0.63 12.15 -9.88
CA ALA A 66 -0.81 12.46 -9.87
C ALA A 66 -1.63 11.17 -9.98
N HIS A 67 -1.20 10.22 -10.82
CA HIS A 67 -1.82 8.91 -10.90
C HIS A 67 -1.74 8.17 -9.55
N MET A 68 -0.57 8.19 -8.91
CA MET A 68 -0.40 7.57 -7.58
C MET A 68 -1.35 8.18 -6.55
N ARG A 69 -1.47 9.50 -6.53
CA ARG A 69 -2.36 10.20 -5.61
C ARG A 69 -3.83 9.85 -5.85
N ARG A 70 -4.26 9.71 -7.11
CA ARG A 70 -5.61 9.26 -7.42
C ARG A 70 -5.88 7.86 -6.90
N LEU A 71 -4.92 6.94 -7.04
CA LEU A 71 -5.04 5.58 -6.51
C LEU A 71 -5.22 5.60 -5.00
N LEU A 72 -4.42 6.39 -4.30
CA LEU A 72 -4.53 6.52 -2.85
C LEU A 72 -5.84 7.18 -2.41
N ALA A 73 -6.33 8.15 -3.17
CA ALA A 73 -7.60 8.83 -2.87
C ALA A 73 -8.80 7.89 -2.96
N ASP A 74 -8.73 6.85 -3.78
CA ASP A 74 -9.80 5.87 -3.97
C ASP A 74 -9.65 4.64 -3.06
N ASP A 75 -8.58 4.55 -2.28
CA ASP A 75 -8.38 3.47 -1.32
C ASP A 75 -9.47 3.52 -0.25
N PRO A 76 -10.20 2.42 -0.01
CA PRO A 76 -11.21 2.37 1.06
C PRO A 76 -10.68 2.68 2.45
N ALA A 77 -9.40 2.50 2.69
CA ALA A 77 -8.77 2.77 3.98
C ALA A 77 -8.22 4.20 4.11
N ARG A 78 -8.46 5.07 3.11
CA ARG A 78 -8.09 6.49 3.26
C ARG A 78 -8.80 7.06 4.48
N GLY A 79 -8.14 7.84 5.29
CA GLY A 79 -8.69 8.34 6.53
C GLY A 79 -8.46 7.43 7.74
N LEU A 80 -8.17 6.16 7.52
CA LEU A 80 -7.71 5.25 8.57
C LEU A 80 -6.20 5.08 8.53
N LEU A 81 -5.63 4.92 7.35
CA LEU A 81 -4.20 4.76 7.14
C LEU A 81 -3.59 6.05 6.58
N GLU A 82 -2.33 6.32 6.93
CA GLU A 82 -1.56 7.40 6.35
C GLU A 82 -0.49 6.84 5.43
N HIS A 83 -0.29 7.48 4.28
CA HIS A 83 0.70 7.05 3.30
C HIS A 83 1.77 8.12 3.10
N GLU A 84 3.02 7.67 3.01
CA GLU A 84 4.15 8.47 2.57
C GLU A 84 4.62 7.87 1.25
N ILE A 85 4.78 8.68 0.23
CA ILE A 85 5.17 8.21 -1.10
C ILE A 85 6.50 8.81 -1.53
N PHE A 86 7.31 8.00 -2.20
CA PHE A 86 8.65 8.36 -2.66
C PHE A 86 8.88 7.80 -4.06
N GLU A 87 9.47 8.60 -4.94
CA GLU A 87 9.82 8.14 -6.27
C GLU A 87 11.00 7.16 -6.22
N MET A 88 10.98 6.17 -7.10
CA MET A 88 12.06 5.20 -7.28
C MET A 88 12.58 5.31 -8.71
N PRO A 89 13.43 6.29 -9.03
CA PRO A 89 13.73 6.64 -10.43
C PRO A 89 14.44 5.55 -11.23
N ARG A 90 15.10 4.60 -10.64
CA ARG A 90 15.82 3.53 -11.34
C ARG A 90 15.51 2.16 -10.75
N ALA A 91 14.25 1.93 -10.45
CA ALA A 91 13.82 0.67 -9.88
C ALA A 91 14.07 -0.49 -10.85
N VAL A 92 14.57 -1.59 -10.30
CA VAL A 92 14.75 -2.84 -11.03
C VAL A 92 13.80 -3.87 -10.43
N VAL A 93 12.96 -4.47 -11.27
CA VAL A 93 11.96 -5.44 -10.82
C VAL A 93 12.49 -6.84 -11.08
N GLY A 94 12.63 -7.62 -10.02
CA GLY A 94 13.07 -9.01 -10.10
C GLY A 94 11.98 -9.90 -10.69
N GLY A 95 12.40 -10.96 -11.41
CA GLY A 95 11.47 -11.95 -11.95
C GLY A 95 10.61 -11.48 -13.11
N SER A 96 10.86 -10.28 -13.63
CA SER A 96 10.04 -9.68 -14.70
C SER A 96 10.61 -9.90 -16.10
N ALA A 97 11.70 -10.60 -16.23
CA ALA A 97 12.40 -10.80 -17.50
C ALA A 97 11.72 -11.78 -18.44
N ALA A 98 10.66 -12.39 -18.03
CA ALA A 98 9.91 -13.32 -18.85
C ALA A 98 9.28 -12.63 -20.04
#